data_80b4ff79d132b56bb163491b0d782fa1
#
_entry.id   80b4ff79d132b56bb163491b0d782fa1
#
_cell.length_a   1.000
_cell.length_b   1.000
_cell.length_c   1.000
_cell.angle_alpha   90.00
_cell.angle_beta   90.00
_cell.angle_gamma   90.00
#
_symmetry.space_group_name_H-M   'P 1'
#
loop_
_entity.id
_entity.type
_entity.pdbx_description
1 polymer ?
#
loop_
_entity_poly.entity_id
_entity_poly.type
_entity_poly.pdbx_seq_one_letter_code
_entity_poly.pdbx_strand_id
1 'polypeptide(L)'
;MKRLILFLSFCVAFLSMFADSWVRINQLGYIPKTSKVAVYLSEEATEVSSFQLVDVFTGKVVYTSKTVKPMGALGGMKASYRLNFSDFTRQGTYRIVVNGCESPIFPINGHVYDGTADFVLNYMRQQRCGFNPFLRDSCHQKDAFIRYHATKEGQHIDVRGGWHDAADLLQYTTTSANAIYQMLFAYQQ
;
A
#
# COMPACT_ATOMS: atom_id res chain seq x y z
N MET A 1 -3.71 53.55 -8.97
CA MET A 1 -2.95 52.68 -8.07
C MET A 1 -3.81 52.04 -6.96
N LYS A 2 -4.56 52.79 -6.15
CA LYS A 2 -5.39 52.23 -5.07
C LYS A 2 -6.44 51.17 -5.53
N ARG A 3 -7.07 51.38 -6.71
CA ARG A 3 -8.06 50.40 -7.25
C ARG A 3 -7.41 49.10 -7.77
N LEU A 4 -6.18 49.18 -8.26
CA LEU A 4 -5.43 48.00 -8.73
C LEU A 4 -4.98 47.13 -7.54
N ILE A 5 -4.55 47.76 -6.45
CA ILE A 5 -4.16 47.07 -5.20
C ILE A 5 -5.36 46.34 -4.57
N LEU A 6 -6.55 46.97 -4.61
CA LEU A 6 -7.78 46.34 -4.10
C LEU A 6 -8.19 45.10 -4.91
N PHE A 7 -8.00 45.16 -6.25
CA PHE A 7 -8.30 44.01 -7.12
C PHE A 7 -7.29 42.87 -6.94
N LEU A 8 -6.00 43.17 -6.76
CA LEU A 8 -4.98 42.19 -6.47
C LEU A 8 -5.19 41.52 -5.09
N SER A 9 -5.60 42.30 -4.09
CA SER A 9 -5.92 41.80 -2.74
C SER A 9 -7.17 40.88 -2.76
N PHE A 10 -8.15 41.16 -3.61
CA PHE A 10 -9.34 40.36 -3.78
C PHE A 10 -9.04 39.04 -4.53
N CYS A 11 -8.14 39.07 -5.52
CA CYS A 11 -7.69 37.81 -6.20
C CYS A 11 -6.86 36.90 -5.31
N VAL A 12 -6.07 37.43 -4.37
CA VAL A 12 -5.31 36.63 -3.41
C VAL A 12 -6.20 35.99 -2.34
N ALA A 13 -7.36 36.59 -2.02
CA ALA A 13 -8.31 36.05 -1.07
C ALA A 13 -9.08 34.78 -1.60
N PHE A 14 -9.02 34.53 -2.91
CA PHE A 14 -9.59 33.34 -3.55
C PHE A 14 -8.59 32.18 -3.75
N LEU A 15 -7.39 32.25 -3.20
CA LEU A 15 -6.60 31.05 -2.97
C LEU A 15 -7.29 30.27 -1.85
N SER A 16 -8.35 29.57 -2.23
CA SER A 16 -9.01 28.60 -1.37
C SER A 16 -7.93 27.69 -0.81
N MET A 17 -7.69 27.76 0.48
CA MET A 17 -6.98 26.69 1.19
C MET A 17 -7.84 25.45 1.03
N PHE A 18 -7.60 24.70 -0.06
CA PHE A 18 -8.15 23.36 -0.16
C PHE A 18 -7.46 22.57 0.92
N ALA A 19 -8.21 22.23 1.94
CA ALA A 19 -7.75 21.28 2.93
C ALA A 19 -7.34 19.99 2.19
N ASP A 20 -6.15 19.50 2.49
CA ASP A 20 -5.67 18.31 1.85
C ASP A 20 -6.54 17.12 2.27
N SER A 21 -7.04 16.41 1.27
CA SER A 21 -7.85 15.22 1.45
C SER A 21 -7.45 14.14 0.45
N TRP A 22 -7.61 12.88 0.85
CA TRP A 22 -7.17 11.74 0.06
C TRP A 22 -8.20 10.62 0.08
N VAL A 23 -8.29 9.93 -1.04
CA VAL A 23 -8.97 8.63 -1.11
C VAL A 23 -7.94 7.55 -1.26
N ARG A 24 -7.85 6.65 -0.31
CA ARG A 24 -6.96 5.48 -0.30
C ARG A 24 -7.74 4.23 -0.72
N ILE A 25 -7.15 3.47 -1.61
CA ILE A 25 -7.73 2.27 -2.21
C ILE A 25 -6.73 1.12 -2.16
N ASN A 26 -7.18 -0.09 -2.41
CA ASN A 26 -6.27 -1.17 -2.77
C ASN A 26 -5.74 -0.91 -4.20
N GLN A 27 -4.45 -0.63 -4.30
CA GLN A 27 -3.81 -0.28 -5.58
C GLN A 27 -3.74 -1.45 -6.57
N LEU A 28 -3.78 -2.70 -6.10
CA LEU A 28 -3.90 -3.88 -6.96
C LEU A 28 -5.29 -3.97 -7.60
N GLY A 29 -6.30 -3.39 -6.95
CA GLY A 29 -7.69 -3.46 -7.37
C GLY A 29 -8.54 -4.38 -6.49
N TYR A 30 -9.70 -4.76 -7.00
CA TYR A 30 -10.70 -5.52 -6.25
C TYR A 30 -11.31 -6.64 -7.10
N ILE A 31 -11.59 -7.77 -6.46
CA ILE A 31 -12.38 -8.84 -7.08
C ILE A 31 -13.87 -8.43 -7.08
N PRO A 32 -14.64 -8.68 -8.17
CA PRO A 32 -16.00 -8.20 -8.31
C PRO A 32 -16.96 -8.51 -7.17
N LYS A 33 -16.97 -9.76 -6.71
CA LYS A 33 -17.92 -10.28 -5.70
C LYS A 33 -17.33 -10.34 -4.28
N THR A 34 -16.31 -9.54 -3.97
CA THR A 34 -15.72 -9.47 -2.63
C THR A 34 -16.03 -8.15 -1.93
N SER A 35 -15.65 -8.05 -0.67
CA SER A 35 -15.70 -6.79 0.07
C SER A 35 -14.78 -5.76 -0.58
N LYS A 36 -15.34 -4.59 -0.93
CA LYS A 36 -14.62 -3.47 -1.55
C LYS A 36 -14.83 -2.22 -0.70
N VAL A 37 -13.76 -1.77 -0.07
CA VAL A 37 -13.78 -0.58 0.80
C VAL A 37 -12.60 0.31 0.46
N ALA A 38 -12.87 1.59 0.29
CA ALA A 38 -11.87 2.64 0.24
C ALA A 38 -11.91 3.47 1.54
N VAL A 39 -10.89 4.28 1.76
CA VAL A 39 -10.81 5.17 2.92
C VAL A 39 -10.64 6.61 2.43
N TYR A 40 -11.53 7.49 2.84
CA TYR A 40 -11.37 8.93 2.69
C TYR A 40 -10.75 9.49 3.97
N LEU A 41 -9.78 10.39 3.80
CA LEU A 41 -9.07 11.08 4.87
C LEU A 41 -9.08 12.59 4.57
N SER A 42 -9.24 13.42 5.59
CA SER A 42 -9.18 14.88 5.46
C SER A 42 -8.50 15.51 6.66
N GLU A 43 -7.66 16.49 6.41
CA GLU A 43 -7.06 17.34 7.45
C GLU A 43 -8.07 18.27 8.10
N GLU A 44 -9.22 18.50 7.46
CA GLU A 44 -10.32 19.28 8.01
C GLU A 44 -11.50 18.40 8.43
N ALA A 45 -12.30 18.92 9.36
CA ALA A 45 -13.56 18.31 9.76
C ALA A 45 -14.55 18.43 8.60
N THR A 46 -14.63 17.38 7.78
CA THR A 46 -15.43 17.33 6.56
C THR A 46 -16.49 16.25 6.69
N GLU A 47 -17.73 16.54 6.33
CA GLU A 47 -18.79 15.55 6.24
C GLU A 47 -18.81 14.89 4.87
N VAL A 48 -18.98 13.56 4.86
CA VAL A 48 -19.14 12.76 3.65
C VAL A 48 -20.46 12.01 3.72
N SER A 49 -21.39 12.35 2.82
CA SER A 49 -22.71 11.71 2.75
C SER A 49 -22.81 10.68 1.62
N SER A 50 -21.99 10.80 0.59
CA SER A 50 -21.97 9.90 -0.57
C SER A 50 -20.64 9.98 -1.30
N PHE A 51 -20.41 9.00 -2.18
CA PHE A 51 -19.28 8.99 -3.10
C PHE A 51 -19.70 8.35 -4.43
N GLN A 52 -18.89 8.54 -5.46
CA GLN A 52 -19.16 8.07 -6.81
C GLN A 52 -18.00 7.21 -7.33
N LEU A 53 -18.34 6.19 -8.14
CA LEU A 53 -17.38 5.54 -9.02
C LEU A 53 -17.52 6.12 -10.42
N VAL A 54 -16.40 6.52 -10.96
CA VAL A 54 -16.31 7.06 -12.32
C VAL A 54 -15.52 6.06 -13.17
N ASP A 55 -16.10 5.67 -14.30
CA ASP A 55 -15.41 4.86 -15.30
C ASP A 55 -14.34 5.73 -15.99
N VAL A 56 -13.11 5.27 -15.94
CA VAL A 56 -11.94 6.05 -16.38
C VAL A 56 -11.94 6.29 -17.89
N PHE A 57 -12.43 5.33 -18.68
CA PHE A 57 -12.42 5.44 -20.15
C PHE A 57 -13.52 6.33 -20.69
N THR A 58 -14.67 6.32 -20.03
CA THR A 58 -15.85 7.09 -20.52
C THR A 58 -16.05 8.40 -19.76
N GLY A 59 -15.40 8.58 -18.60
CA GLY A 59 -15.61 9.71 -17.72
C GLY A 59 -16.99 9.75 -17.06
N LYS A 60 -17.80 8.71 -17.21
CA LYS A 60 -19.17 8.67 -16.69
C LYS A 60 -19.22 8.14 -15.26
N VAL A 61 -20.07 8.74 -14.44
CA VAL A 61 -20.47 8.17 -13.16
C VAL A 61 -21.25 6.90 -13.41
N VAL A 62 -20.77 5.77 -12.88
CA VAL A 62 -21.37 4.45 -13.09
C VAL A 62 -21.99 3.86 -11.82
N TYR A 63 -21.68 4.46 -10.68
CA TYR A 63 -22.21 4.03 -9.38
C TYR A 63 -22.13 5.19 -8.39
N THR A 64 -23.18 5.34 -7.58
CA THR A 64 -23.24 6.29 -6.46
C THR A 64 -23.65 5.52 -5.22
N SER A 65 -22.93 5.70 -4.12
CA SER A 65 -23.22 5.03 -2.85
C SER A 65 -23.33 6.03 -1.71
N LYS A 66 -24.27 5.76 -0.80
CA LYS A 66 -24.42 6.42 0.50
C LYS A 66 -23.90 5.54 1.65
N THR A 67 -23.32 4.38 1.33
CA THR A 67 -22.75 3.47 2.34
C THR A 67 -21.38 3.99 2.79
N VAL A 68 -21.45 5.04 3.60
CA VAL A 68 -20.33 5.78 4.16
C VAL A 68 -20.36 5.62 5.67
N LYS A 69 -19.25 5.17 6.26
CA LYS A 69 -19.12 5.01 7.71
C LYS A 69 -18.06 5.96 8.26
N PRO A 70 -18.43 6.93 9.11
CA PRO A 70 -17.46 7.78 9.80
C PRO A 70 -16.62 6.95 10.77
N MET A 71 -15.32 7.23 10.84
CA MET A 71 -14.36 6.55 11.71
C MET A 71 -13.68 7.51 12.68
N GLY A 72 -13.98 8.82 12.60
CA GLY A 72 -13.41 9.86 13.45
C GLY A 72 -12.03 10.33 13.00
N ALA A 73 -11.31 10.98 13.88
CA ALA A 73 -9.96 11.46 13.66
C ALA A 73 -8.95 10.28 13.68
N LEU A 74 -7.97 10.30 12.79
CA LEU A 74 -6.96 9.25 12.67
C LEU A 74 -5.63 9.81 12.15
N GLY A 75 -4.54 9.59 12.88
CA GLY A 75 -3.18 9.87 12.39
C GLY A 75 -2.94 11.31 11.97
N GLY A 76 -3.49 12.29 12.69
CA GLY A 76 -3.39 13.72 12.34
C GLY A 76 -4.52 14.22 11.43
N MET A 77 -5.30 13.34 10.80
CA MET A 77 -6.48 13.70 10.03
C MET A 77 -7.64 14.02 10.98
N LYS A 78 -8.39 15.09 10.72
CA LYS A 78 -9.56 15.48 11.52
C LYS A 78 -10.81 14.66 11.18
N ALA A 79 -10.89 14.11 9.95
CA ALA A 79 -11.97 13.24 9.53
C ALA A 79 -11.47 12.03 8.75
N SER A 80 -12.06 10.88 9.00
CA SER A 80 -11.85 9.67 8.22
C SER A 80 -13.16 8.90 8.02
N TYR A 81 -13.32 8.28 6.85
CA TYR A 81 -14.52 7.55 6.45
C TYR A 81 -14.17 6.28 5.69
N ARG A 82 -14.93 5.22 5.94
CA ARG A 82 -14.93 4.02 5.10
C ARG A 82 -16.02 4.14 4.03
N LEU A 83 -15.64 3.99 2.78
CA LEU A 83 -16.49 4.07 1.59
C LEU A 83 -16.70 2.65 1.06
N ASN A 84 -17.87 2.08 1.31
CA ASN A 84 -18.18 0.71 0.93
C ASN A 84 -18.91 0.67 -0.43
N PHE A 85 -18.31 -0.03 -1.41
CA PHE A 85 -18.87 -0.26 -2.75
C PHE A 85 -18.91 -1.75 -3.13
N SER A 86 -19.03 -2.62 -2.12
CA SER A 86 -19.07 -4.08 -2.32
C SER A 86 -20.17 -4.54 -3.26
N ASP A 87 -21.29 -3.82 -3.30
CA ASP A 87 -22.44 -4.13 -4.17
C ASP A 87 -22.17 -3.84 -5.65
N PHE A 88 -21.17 -3.03 -5.96
CA PHE A 88 -20.78 -2.75 -7.35
C PHE A 88 -19.87 -3.86 -7.86
N THR A 89 -20.37 -4.71 -8.76
CA THR A 89 -19.67 -5.92 -9.23
C THR A 89 -19.20 -5.87 -10.68
N ARG A 90 -19.47 -4.76 -11.40
CA ARG A 90 -19.10 -4.63 -12.81
C ARG A 90 -17.58 -4.53 -12.96
N GLN A 91 -17.01 -5.37 -13.82
CA GLN A 91 -15.60 -5.32 -14.17
C GLN A 91 -15.28 -4.06 -14.98
N GLY A 92 -14.10 -3.52 -14.80
CA GLY A 92 -13.62 -2.32 -15.49
C GLY A 92 -12.54 -1.60 -14.70
N THR A 93 -12.22 -0.38 -15.13
CA THR A 93 -11.21 0.49 -14.51
C THR A 93 -11.88 1.76 -14.02
N TYR A 94 -11.71 2.06 -12.74
CA TYR A 94 -12.46 3.08 -12.05
C TYR A 94 -11.58 4.00 -11.20
N ARG A 95 -12.16 5.14 -10.84
CA ARG A 95 -11.71 5.97 -9.71
C ARG A 95 -12.90 6.32 -8.83
N ILE A 96 -12.63 6.59 -7.58
CA ILE A 96 -13.61 7.09 -6.62
C ILE A 96 -13.51 8.61 -6.58
N VAL A 97 -14.67 9.27 -6.58
CA VAL A 97 -14.79 10.72 -6.37
C VAL A 97 -15.66 10.97 -5.15
N VAL A 98 -15.16 11.78 -4.21
CA VAL A 98 -15.86 12.17 -2.99
C VAL A 98 -15.44 13.58 -2.58
N ASN A 99 -16.42 14.47 -2.41
CA ASN A 99 -16.19 15.89 -2.09
C ASN A 99 -15.13 16.58 -2.96
N GLY A 100 -15.12 16.27 -4.27
CA GLY A 100 -14.13 16.80 -5.20
C GLY A 100 -12.74 16.17 -5.17
N CYS A 101 -12.47 15.28 -4.20
CA CYS A 101 -11.25 14.50 -4.12
C CYS A 101 -11.37 13.22 -4.94
N GLU A 102 -10.34 12.88 -5.71
CA GLU A 102 -10.28 11.68 -6.54
C GLU A 102 -9.29 10.66 -5.98
N SER A 103 -9.62 9.38 -6.10
CA SER A 103 -8.67 8.29 -5.82
C SER A 103 -7.69 8.09 -6.96
N PRO A 104 -6.56 7.38 -6.73
CA PRO A 104 -5.85 6.70 -7.81
C PRO A 104 -6.79 5.78 -8.59
N ILE A 105 -6.42 5.48 -9.84
CA ILE A 105 -7.14 4.55 -10.71
C ILE A 105 -6.93 3.13 -10.20
N PHE A 106 -7.98 2.30 -10.24
CA PHE A 106 -7.92 0.89 -9.86
C PHE A 106 -8.82 0.01 -10.73
N PRO A 107 -8.43 -1.24 -10.97
CA PRO A 107 -9.27 -2.21 -11.65
C PRO A 107 -10.24 -2.92 -10.70
N ILE A 108 -11.38 -3.32 -11.23
CA ILE A 108 -12.25 -4.35 -10.67
C ILE A 108 -12.31 -5.49 -11.69
N ASN A 109 -11.66 -6.63 -11.39
CA ASN A 109 -11.76 -7.84 -12.20
C ASN A 109 -11.37 -9.09 -11.39
N GLY A 110 -11.64 -10.30 -11.93
CA GLY A 110 -11.39 -11.57 -11.25
C GLY A 110 -9.92 -11.91 -11.06
N HIS A 111 -9.01 -11.25 -11.77
CA HIS A 111 -7.60 -11.59 -11.89
C HIS A 111 -6.65 -10.55 -11.28
N VAL A 112 -7.16 -9.60 -10.47
CA VAL A 112 -6.35 -8.50 -9.92
C VAL A 112 -5.20 -8.98 -9.03
N TYR A 113 -5.27 -10.19 -8.50
CA TYR A 113 -4.23 -10.77 -7.65
C TYR A 113 -3.39 -11.85 -8.33
N ASP A 114 -3.64 -12.12 -9.62
CA ASP A 114 -2.83 -13.08 -10.37
C ASP A 114 -1.36 -12.60 -10.40
N GLY A 115 -0.43 -13.53 -10.17
CA GLY A 115 1.00 -13.23 -10.08
C GLY A 115 1.47 -12.53 -8.79
N THR A 116 0.57 -12.11 -7.90
CA THR A 116 0.95 -11.45 -6.64
C THR A 116 1.77 -12.36 -5.73
N ALA A 117 1.40 -13.64 -5.65
CA ALA A 117 2.15 -14.63 -4.88
C ALA A 117 3.58 -14.81 -5.43
N ASP A 118 3.72 -14.89 -6.75
CA ASP A 118 5.04 -15.02 -7.41
C ASP A 118 5.90 -13.78 -7.14
N PHE A 119 5.30 -12.60 -7.15
CA PHE A 119 6.02 -11.36 -6.82
C PHE A 119 6.55 -11.37 -5.38
N VAL A 120 5.74 -11.81 -4.41
CA VAL A 120 6.15 -11.95 -3.00
C VAL A 120 7.24 -13.03 -2.86
N LEU A 121 7.09 -14.18 -3.53
CA LEU A 121 8.12 -15.23 -3.54
C LEU A 121 9.44 -14.75 -4.14
N ASN A 122 9.38 -13.93 -5.18
CA ASN A 122 10.57 -13.30 -5.75
C ASN A 122 11.28 -12.38 -4.76
N TYR A 123 10.52 -11.59 -3.97
CA TYR A 123 11.09 -10.81 -2.89
C TYR A 123 11.77 -11.69 -1.83
N MET A 124 11.09 -12.74 -1.36
CA MET A 124 11.66 -13.69 -0.40
C MET A 124 12.94 -14.34 -0.92
N ARG A 125 12.98 -14.66 -2.22
CA ARG A 125 14.17 -15.21 -2.87
C ARG A 125 15.33 -14.23 -2.92
N GLN A 126 15.06 -12.93 -3.11
CA GLN A 126 16.08 -11.89 -3.11
C GLN A 126 16.68 -11.64 -1.72
N GLN A 127 15.87 -11.75 -0.67
CA GLN A 127 16.29 -11.55 0.72
C GLN A 127 17.06 -12.75 1.30
N ARG A 128 17.11 -13.86 0.60
CA ARG A 128 17.84 -15.05 1.06
C ARG A 128 19.35 -14.85 0.94
N CYS A 129 20.09 -15.23 1.99
CA CYS A 129 21.54 -15.22 1.96
C CYS A 129 22.09 -16.23 0.95
N GLY A 130 23.14 -15.87 0.26
CA GLY A 130 23.76 -16.63 -0.82
C GLY A 130 23.54 -16.01 -2.18
N PHE A 131 23.37 -16.81 -3.23
CA PHE A 131 23.22 -16.30 -4.58
C PHE A 131 21.88 -15.58 -4.80
N ASN A 132 21.96 -14.31 -5.20
CA ASN A 132 20.81 -13.51 -5.59
C ASN A 132 20.65 -13.57 -7.12
N PRO A 133 19.57 -14.18 -7.63
CA PRO A 133 19.38 -14.37 -9.08
C PRO A 133 19.11 -13.08 -9.85
N PHE A 134 18.69 -12.01 -9.19
CA PHE A 134 18.41 -10.72 -9.80
C PHE A 134 19.70 -9.91 -9.99
N LEU A 135 20.54 -9.88 -8.97
CA LEU A 135 21.84 -9.22 -9.01
C LEU A 135 22.88 -10.07 -9.75
N ARG A 136 22.63 -11.36 -9.97
CA ARG A 136 23.59 -12.36 -10.48
C ARG A 136 24.89 -12.39 -9.67
N ASP A 137 24.77 -12.17 -8.38
CA ASP A 137 25.88 -12.11 -7.45
C ASP A 137 25.48 -12.74 -6.12
N SER A 138 26.43 -12.97 -5.26
CA SER A 138 26.22 -13.56 -3.95
C SER A 138 26.41 -12.52 -2.84
N CYS A 139 25.49 -12.56 -1.88
CA CYS A 139 25.52 -11.67 -0.71
C CYS A 139 25.64 -12.48 0.60
N HIS A 140 26.06 -11.82 1.67
CA HIS A 140 26.06 -12.35 3.05
C HIS A 140 26.76 -13.72 3.18
N GLN A 141 27.94 -13.87 2.56
CA GLN A 141 28.69 -15.14 2.55
C GLN A 141 29.80 -15.21 3.61
N LYS A 142 30.22 -14.07 4.18
CA LYS A 142 31.37 -13.98 5.09
C LYS A 142 31.03 -13.25 6.39
N ASP A 143 29.80 -13.28 6.81
CA ASP A 143 29.25 -12.52 7.93
C ASP A 143 29.18 -13.29 9.25
N ALA A 144 29.49 -14.59 9.24
CA ALA A 144 29.45 -15.42 10.43
C ALA A 144 30.84 -15.80 10.92
N PHE A 145 31.24 -15.17 12.02
CA PHE A 145 32.47 -15.48 12.73
C PHE A 145 32.18 -15.89 14.19
N ILE A 146 32.79 -16.96 14.60
CA ILE A 146 32.66 -17.44 15.99
C ILE A 146 33.26 -16.40 16.94
N ARG A 147 32.52 -16.07 18.00
CA ARG A 147 32.94 -15.17 19.08
C ARG A 147 32.80 -15.84 20.44
N TYR A 148 33.66 -15.43 21.37
CA TYR A 148 33.63 -15.90 22.74
C TYR A 148 33.84 -17.42 22.90
N HIS A 149 34.59 -18.04 22.00
CA HIS A 149 34.91 -19.48 22.06
C HIS A 149 36.39 -19.70 22.32
N ALA A 150 36.73 -20.52 23.31
CA ALA A 150 38.10 -20.71 23.79
C ALA A 150 39.15 -21.09 22.73
N THR A 151 38.75 -21.85 21.70
CA THR A 151 39.65 -22.37 20.65
C THR A 151 39.26 -22.05 19.24
N LYS A 152 38.09 -21.47 19.01
CA LYS A 152 37.54 -21.20 17.66
C LYS A 152 37.24 -19.71 17.40
N GLU A 153 37.70 -18.84 18.29
CA GLU A 153 37.51 -17.40 18.15
C GLU A 153 38.00 -16.91 16.78
N GLY A 154 37.15 -16.13 16.09
CA GLY A 154 37.44 -15.55 14.78
C GLY A 154 37.39 -16.52 13.62
N GLN A 155 37.09 -17.80 13.83
CA GLN A 155 36.86 -18.72 12.68
C GLN A 155 35.54 -18.43 11.98
N HIS A 156 35.56 -18.43 10.65
CA HIS A 156 34.37 -18.31 9.84
C HIS A 156 33.59 -19.64 9.84
N ILE A 157 32.27 -19.55 9.93
CA ILE A 157 31.35 -20.67 9.70
C ILE A 157 30.36 -20.30 8.60
N ASP A 158 29.97 -21.29 7.79
CA ASP A 158 28.99 -21.10 6.73
C ASP A 158 27.56 -21.13 7.30
N VAL A 159 26.88 -19.99 7.26
CA VAL A 159 25.48 -19.83 7.70
C VAL A 159 24.57 -19.41 6.54
N ARG A 160 24.99 -19.67 5.28
CA ARG A 160 24.19 -19.36 4.10
C ARG A 160 22.86 -20.12 4.12
N GLY A 161 21.85 -19.54 3.50
CA GLY A 161 20.55 -20.20 3.25
C GLY A 161 19.39 -19.69 4.08
N GLY A 162 19.62 -18.94 5.14
CA GLY A 162 18.60 -18.18 5.85
C GLY A 162 18.27 -16.85 5.16
N TRP A 163 17.47 -16.04 5.79
CA TRP A 163 17.14 -14.68 5.34
C TRP A 163 17.78 -13.66 6.25
N HIS A 164 18.45 -12.67 5.66
CA HIS A 164 18.83 -11.46 6.40
C HIS A 164 17.61 -10.55 6.60
N ASP A 165 17.60 -9.80 7.70
CA ASP A 165 16.43 -9.03 8.13
C ASP A 165 16.22 -7.79 7.21
N ALA A 166 17.33 -7.11 6.90
CA ALA A 166 17.31 -5.95 6.01
C ALA A 166 18.57 -5.94 5.12
N ALA A 167 19.26 -4.81 5.03
CA ALA A 167 20.56 -4.69 4.36
C ALA A 167 21.74 -4.97 5.30
N ASP A 168 21.46 -5.34 6.55
CA ASP A 168 22.45 -5.70 7.57
C ASP A 168 22.86 -7.19 7.48
N LEU A 169 23.75 -7.60 8.36
CA LEU A 169 24.25 -8.97 8.42
C LEU A 169 23.43 -9.87 9.37
N LEU A 170 22.36 -9.35 9.96
CA LEU A 170 21.58 -10.06 10.96
C LEU A 170 20.62 -11.06 10.33
N GLN A 171 20.64 -12.28 10.85
CA GLN A 171 19.72 -13.35 10.51
C GLN A 171 18.96 -13.78 11.77
N TYR A 172 17.70 -13.36 11.86
CA TYR A 172 16.86 -13.71 13.00
C TYR A 172 16.19 -15.07 12.77
N THR A 173 16.45 -16.02 13.63
CA THR A 173 15.82 -17.35 13.61
C THR A 173 14.30 -17.25 13.67
N THR A 174 13.75 -16.34 14.47
CA THR A 174 12.30 -16.13 14.61
C THR A 174 11.65 -15.70 13.33
N THR A 175 12.20 -14.71 12.62
CA THR A 175 11.63 -14.22 11.34
C THR A 175 11.78 -15.25 10.24
N SER A 176 12.93 -15.96 10.18
CA SER A 176 13.16 -17.04 9.23
C SER A 176 12.22 -18.22 9.47
N ALA A 177 12.00 -18.61 10.71
CA ALA A 177 11.06 -19.69 11.05
C ALA A 177 9.61 -19.33 10.67
N ASN A 178 9.19 -18.08 10.91
CA ASN A 178 7.88 -17.60 10.47
C ASN A 178 7.75 -17.60 8.95
N ALA A 179 8.76 -17.16 8.22
CA ALA A 179 8.76 -17.19 6.75
C ALA A 179 8.61 -18.62 6.21
N ILE A 180 9.35 -19.58 6.78
CA ILE A 180 9.23 -21.01 6.42
C ILE A 180 7.82 -21.53 6.69
N TYR A 181 7.28 -21.24 7.87
CA TYR A 181 5.93 -21.65 8.24
C TYR A 181 4.88 -21.14 7.25
N GLN A 182 4.92 -19.85 6.92
CA GLN A 182 3.96 -19.23 5.99
C GLN A 182 4.08 -19.80 4.57
N MET A 183 5.29 -20.04 4.08
CA MET A 183 5.51 -20.65 2.77
C MET A 183 5.01 -22.10 2.71
N LEU A 184 5.26 -22.90 3.77
CA LEU A 184 4.74 -24.26 3.85
C LEU A 184 3.21 -24.27 3.93
N PHE A 185 2.63 -23.37 4.71
CA PHE A 185 1.18 -23.24 4.80
C PHE A 185 0.55 -22.85 3.45
N ALA A 186 1.16 -21.90 2.73
CA ALA A 186 0.72 -21.51 1.39
C ALA A 186 0.84 -22.66 0.37
N TYR A 187 1.85 -23.51 0.51
CA TYR A 187 2.02 -24.70 -0.37
C TYR A 187 0.95 -25.77 -0.15
N GLN A 188 0.36 -25.84 1.04
CA GLN A 188 -0.67 -26.81 1.39
C GLN A 188 -2.09 -26.41 0.94
N GLN A 189 -2.33 -25.13 0.58
CA GLN A 189 -3.62 -24.62 0.14
C GLN A 189 -3.82 -24.77 -1.37
#